data_6565d6cc416d33192eb2dcdde1c423ae
#
_entry.id   6565d6cc416d33192eb2dcdde1c423ae
#
_cell.length_a   1.000
_cell.length_b   1.000
_cell.length_c   1.000
_cell.angle_alpha   90.00
_cell.angle_beta   90.00
_cell.angle_gamma   90.00
#
_symmetry.space_group_name_H-M   'P 1'
#
loop_
_entity.id
_entity.type
_entity.pdbx_description
1 polymer ?
#
loop_
_entity_poly.entity_id
_entity_poly.type
_entity_poly.pdbx_seq_one_letter_code
_entity_poly.pdbx_strand_id
1 'polypeptide(L)'
;MWEEVYYKSLDKSSEGKGSKILPYSVICKDMNELGEFIQYLVDKGFTCVDQIEGQKALLVNLELKRWCTFPKACAMSCKDSRNYKVKEFKKLYYSVREYPYTTEIIGHYREDFYKALLNIKEKGKPYLTVEQAKGIVDSYSDDSLAYDMQSHTPEELAEINTM
;
A
#
# COMPACT_ATOMS: atom_id res chain seq x y z
N MET A 1 -0.83 -21.56 -15.77
CA MET A 1 -0.91 -21.17 -14.35
C MET A 1 -0.64 -19.69 -14.21
N TRP A 2 -1.31 -19.04 -13.30
CA TRP A 2 -1.16 -17.60 -13.06
C TRP A 2 0.28 -17.20 -12.73
N GLU A 3 1.02 -18.04 -11.98
CA GLU A 3 2.42 -17.79 -11.63
C GLU A 3 3.30 -17.61 -12.85
N GLU A 4 3.16 -18.46 -13.84
CA GLU A 4 3.95 -18.38 -15.08
C GLU A 4 3.66 -17.09 -15.83
N VAL A 5 2.39 -16.71 -15.91
CA VAL A 5 1.98 -15.47 -16.56
C VAL A 5 2.55 -14.26 -15.82
N TYR A 6 2.46 -14.27 -14.50
CA TYR A 6 2.96 -13.20 -13.65
C TYR A 6 4.46 -13.00 -13.84
N TYR A 7 5.26 -14.08 -13.69
CA TYR A 7 6.71 -13.99 -13.80
C TYR A 7 7.18 -13.65 -15.21
N LYS A 8 6.50 -14.14 -16.23
CA LYS A 8 6.80 -13.74 -17.62
C LYS A 8 6.59 -12.25 -17.85
N SER A 9 5.51 -11.70 -17.29
CA SER A 9 5.22 -10.27 -17.40
C SER A 9 6.27 -9.43 -16.68
N LEU A 10 6.74 -9.88 -15.52
CA LEU A 10 7.82 -9.22 -14.79
C LEU A 10 9.12 -9.24 -15.58
N ASP A 11 9.48 -10.39 -16.15
CA ASP A 11 10.70 -10.54 -16.95
C ASP A 11 10.72 -9.60 -18.15
N LYS A 12 9.62 -9.52 -18.88
CA LYS A 12 9.51 -8.60 -20.02
C LYS A 12 9.72 -7.14 -19.61
N SER A 13 9.24 -6.80 -18.43
CA SER A 13 9.28 -5.42 -17.93
C SER A 13 10.63 -5.03 -17.38
N SER A 14 11.43 -6.00 -16.96
CA SER A 14 12.74 -5.78 -16.38
C SER A 14 13.87 -6.08 -17.37
N GLU A 15 13.60 -6.03 -18.66
CA GLU A 15 14.59 -6.26 -19.73
C GLU A 15 15.29 -7.63 -19.62
N GLY A 16 14.50 -8.67 -19.33
CA GLY A 16 15.02 -10.03 -19.18
C GLY A 16 15.57 -10.34 -17.79
N LYS A 17 15.45 -9.41 -16.86
CA LYS A 17 15.80 -9.66 -15.46
C LYS A 17 14.54 -9.86 -14.66
N GLY A 18 14.24 -11.09 -14.29
CA GLY A 18 13.11 -11.37 -13.40
C GLY A 18 13.32 -10.74 -12.02
N SER A 19 12.23 -10.44 -11.35
CA SER A 19 12.30 -10.01 -9.95
C SER A 19 12.73 -11.20 -9.10
N LYS A 20 13.74 -11.00 -8.24
CA LYS A 20 14.19 -11.99 -7.26
C LYS A 20 13.39 -11.88 -5.96
N ILE A 21 12.55 -10.86 -5.85
CA ILE A 21 11.75 -10.60 -4.66
C ILE A 21 10.36 -11.18 -4.89
N LEU A 22 9.92 -12.01 -3.95
CA LEU A 22 8.60 -12.62 -4.03
C LEU A 22 7.51 -11.57 -3.81
N PRO A 23 6.38 -11.70 -4.51
CA PRO A 23 5.25 -10.80 -4.28
C PRO A 23 4.56 -11.09 -2.96
N TYR A 24 3.89 -10.08 -2.42
CA TYR A 24 3.02 -10.26 -1.26
C TYR A 24 1.64 -10.72 -1.70
N SER A 25 1.10 -11.73 -1.01
CA SER A 25 -0.27 -12.17 -1.23
C SER A 25 -1.21 -11.37 -0.33
N VAL A 26 -2.17 -10.67 -0.93
CA VAL A 26 -3.15 -9.86 -0.20
C VAL A 26 -4.54 -10.38 -0.52
N ILE A 27 -5.30 -10.72 0.52
CA ILE A 27 -6.66 -11.24 0.39
C ILE A 27 -7.66 -10.17 0.83
N CYS A 28 -8.58 -9.82 -0.06
CA CYS A 28 -9.67 -8.90 0.25
C CYS A 28 -10.88 -9.70 0.78
N LYS A 29 -11.62 -9.11 1.72
CA LYS A 29 -12.76 -9.79 2.34
C LYS A 29 -13.97 -9.88 1.40
N ASP A 30 -14.14 -8.90 0.50
CA ASP A 30 -15.24 -8.83 -0.46
C ASP A 30 -14.84 -8.00 -1.68
N MET A 31 -15.74 -7.87 -2.64
CA MET A 31 -15.46 -7.13 -3.88
C MET A 31 -15.36 -5.62 -3.66
N ASN A 32 -16.03 -5.08 -2.63
CA ASN A 32 -15.90 -3.66 -2.28
C ASN A 32 -14.48 -3.35 -1.79
N GLU A 33 -13.98 -4.17 -0.89
CA GLU A 33 -12.60 -4.01 -0.40
C GLU A 33 -11.59 -4.19 -1.53
N LEU A 34 -11.85 -5.11 -2.45
CA LEU A 34 -11.00 -5.29 -3.63
C LEU A 34 -10.94 -4.01 -4.46
N GLY A 35 -12.08 -3.40 -4.76
CA GLY A 35 -12.14 -2.16 -5.54
C GLY A 35 -11.40 -1.02 -4.85
N GLU A 36 -11.61 -0.86 -3.55
CA GLU A 36 -10.91 0.16 -2.76
C GLU A 36 -9.40 -0.08 -2.73
N PHE A 37 -8.99 -1.33 -2.57
CA PHE A 37 -7.58 -1.67 -2.55
C PHE A 37 -6.91 -1.46 -3.91
N ILE A 38 -7.59 -1.83 -4.99
CA ILE A 38 -7.08 -1.56 -6.35
C ILE A 38 -6.89 -0.06 -6.54
N GLN A 39 -7.85 0.76 -6.13
CA GLN A 39 -7.71 2.22 -6.22
C GLN A 39 -6.54 2.71 -5.37
N TYR A 40 -6.36 2.16 -4.19
CA TYR A 40 -5.20 2.46 -3.35
C TYR A 40 -3.90 2.17 -4.09
N LEU A 41 -3.79 1.01 -4.73
CA LEU A 41 -2.59 0.64 -5.49
C LEU A 41 -2.37 1.57 -6.69
N VAL A 42 -3.43 1.93 -7.39
CA VAL A 42 -3.35 2.88 -8.52
C VAL A 42 -2.85 4.24 -8.02
N ASP A 43 -3.39 4.73 -6.91
CA ASP A 43 -2.97 6.01 -6.32
C ASP A 43 -1.50 6.00 -5.89
N LYS A 44 -0.98 4.83 -5.51
CA LYS A 44 0.43 4.66 -5.13
C LYS A 44 1.34 4.39 -6.34
N GLY A 45 0.80 4.40 -7.56
CA GLY A 45 1.60 4.23 -8.77
C GLY A 45 1.83 2.78 -9.19
N PHE A 46 1.09 1.82 -8.64
CA PHE A 46 1.20 0.42 -9.04
C PHE A 46 0.45 0.18 -10.35
N THR A 47 1.02 -0.66 -11.20
CA THR A 47 0.46 -1.01 -12.50
C THR A 47 -0.12 -2.42 -12.47
N CYS A 48 -1.30 -2.60 -13.05
CA CYS A 48 -1.91 -3.92 -13.20
C CYS A 48 -1.20 -4.73 -14.28
N VAL A 49 -0.80 -5.94 -13.94
CA VAL A 49 -0.25 -6.90 -14.91
C VAL A 49 -1.38 -7.71 -15.54
N ASP A 50 -2.28 -8.23 -14.70
CA ASP A 50 -3.43 -9.01 -15.15
C ASP A 50 -4.49 -9.02 -14.06
N GLN A 51 -5.75 -8.91 -14.45
CA GLN A 51 -6.88 -8.94 -13.52
C GLN A 51 -7.91 -9.96 -13.99
N ILE A 52 -8.10 -11.00 -13.19
CA ILE A 52 -9.12 -12.02 -13.44
C ILE A 52 -10.37 -11.65 -12.65
N GLU A 53 -11.50 -11.54 -13.35
CA GLU A 53 -12.77 -11.18 -12.74
C GLU A 53 -13.18 -12.21 -11.68
N GLY A 54 -13.72 -11.72 -10.57
CA GLY A 54 -14.21 -12.56 -9.48
C GLY A 54 -13.15 -12.98 -8.46
N GLN A 55 -11.88 -12.73 -8.72
CA GLN A 55 -10.81 -13.04 -7.78
C GLN A 55 -10.65 -11.92 -6.76
N LYS A 56 -10.56 -12.29 -5.47
CA LYS A 56 -10.40 -11.35 -4.35
C LYS A 56 -8.99 -11.37 -3.76
N ALA A 57 -8.09 -12.13 -4.35
CA ALA A 57 -6.71 -12.23 -3.93
C ALA A 57 -5.80 -11.55 -4.95
N LEU A 58 -4.80 -10.82 -4.47
CA LEU A 58 -3.84 -10.12 -5.30
C LEU A 58 -2.41 -10.51 -4.92
N LEU A 59 -1.56 -10.53 -5.94
CA LEU A 59 -0.12 -10.52 -5.74
C LEU A 59 0.38 -9.11 -5.98
N VAL A 60 1.11 -8.56 -5.02
CA VAL A 60 1.63 -7.20 -5.12
C VAL A 60 3.15 -7.26 -5.03
N ASN A 61 3.84 -6.83 -6.08
CA ASN A 61 5.29 -6.75 -6.11
C ASN A 61 5.71 -5.31 -5.79
N LEU A 62 6.34 -5.11 -4.64
CA LEU A 62 6.76 -3.77 -4.20
C LEU A 62 7.96 -3.25 -4.98
N GLU A 63 8.86 -4.14 -5.42
CA GLU A 63 10.04 -3.72 -6.15
C GLU A 63 9.69 -3.16 -7.52
N LEU A 64 8.82 -3.85 -8.27
CA LEU A 64 8.43 -3.46 -9.62
C LEU A 64 7.17 -2.61 -9.65
N LYS A 65 6.51 -2.40 -8.51
CA LYS A 65 5.28 -1.64 -8.38
C LYS A 65 4.19 -2.19 -9.32
N ARG A 66 3.96 -3.48 -9.22
CA ARG A 66 2.99 -4.20 -10.06
C ARG A 66 2.11 -5.10 -9.23
N TRP A 67 0.91 -5.35 -9.73
CA TRP A 67 -0.02 -6.26 -9.11
C TRP A 67 -0.79 -7.07 -10.15
N CYS A 68 -1.26 -8.24 -9.72
CA CYS A 68 -2.22 -9.03 -10.49
C CYS A 68 -3.16 -9.74 -9.52
N THR A 69 -4.30 -10.22 -10.03
CA THR A 69 -5.18 -11.09 -9.25
C THR A 69 -4.76 -12.54 -9.43
N PHE A 70 -5.07 -13.39 -8.46
CA PHE A 70 -4.73 -14.81 -8.53
C PHE A 70 -5.69 -15.65 -7.69
N PRO A 71 -5.78 -16.97 -7.97
CA PRO A 71 -6.54 -17.88 -7.11
C PRO A 71 -5.88 -18.03 -5.73
N LYS A 72 -6.71 -18.12 -4.68
CA LYS A 72 -6.33 -18.05 -3.27
C LYS A 72 -5.31 -19.10 -2.78
N ALA A 73 -5.00 -20.13 -3.56
CA ALA A 73 -4.34 -21.34 -3.08
C ALA A 73 -2.82 -21.35 -3.08
N CYS A 74 -2.12 -20.25 -3.38
CA CYS A 74 -0.68 -20.30 -3.66
C CYS A 74 0.17 -19.41 -2.74
N ALA A 75 -0.20 -19.30 -1.47
CA ALA A 75 0.55 -18.48 -0.51
C ALA A 75 2.02 -18.91 -0.34
N MET A 76 2.34 -20.17 -0.61
CA MET A 76 3.71 -20.69 -0.46
C MET A 76 4.70 -20.08 -1.44
N SER A 77 4.21 -19.53 -2.55
CA SER A 77 5.05 -18.85 -3.55
C SER A 77 5.18 -17.35 -3.28
N CYS A 78 4.67 -16.89 -2.14
CA CYS A 78 4.61 -15.48 -1.81
C CYS A 78 5.55 -15.14 -0.66
N LYS A 79 5.86 -13.85 -0.51
CA LYS A 79 6.69 -13.35 0.57
C LYS A 79 6.12 -13.80 1.92
N ASP A 80 6.99 -14.31 2.79
CA ASP A 80 6.69 -14.83 4.12
C ASP A 80 5.74 -16.04 4.12
N SER A 81 5.43 -16.60 2.95
CA SER A 81 4.53 -17.75 2.78
C SER A 81 3.18 -17.56 3.48
N ARG A 82 2.65 -16.35 3.45
CA ARG A 82 1.38 -16.03 4.11
C ARG A 82 0.51 -15.11 3.26
N ASN A 83 -0.78 -15.11 3.59
CA ASN A 83 -1.75 -14.17 3.02
C ASN A 83 -1.92 -12.99 3.99
N TYR A 84 -1.80 -11.79 3.47
CA TYR A 84 -2.00 -10.57 4.24
C TYR A 84 -3.41 -10.04 4.04
N LYS A 85 -3.97 -9.45 5.08
CA LYS A 85 -5.18 -8.63 4.95
C LYS A 85 -4.79 -7.27 4.39
N VAL A 86 -5.74 -6.56 3.80
CA VAL A 86 -5.49 -5.23 3.23
C VAL A 86 -4.87 -4.29 4.26
N LYS A 87 -5.42 -4.26 5.46
CA LYS A 87 -4.91 -3.40 6.54
C LYS A 87 -3.47 -3.75 6.90
N GLU A 88 -3.15 -5.04 6.98
CA GLU A 88 -1.79 -5.51 7.25
C GLU A 88 -0.82 -5.09 6.15
N PHE A 89 -1.24 -5.23 4.90
CA PHE A 89 -0.42 -4.83 3.76
C PHE A 89 -0.16 -3.32 3.74
N LYS A 90 -1.16 -2.51 4.01
CA LYS A 90 -1.01 -1.05 4.04
C LYS A 90 0.02 -0.61 5.09
N LYS A 91 0.02 -1.26 6.24
CA LYS A 91 1.00 -0.99 7.29
C LYS A 91 2.40 -1.44 6.84
N LEU A 92 2.49 -2.62 6.26
CA LEU A 92 3.74 -3.16 5.73
C LEU A 92 4.33 -2.25 4.65
N TYR A 93 3.52 -1.74 3.75
CA TYR A 93 3.96 -0.88 2.65
C TYR A 93 4.76 0.32 3.17
N TYR A 94 4.32 0.93 4.26
CA TYR A 94 5.01 2.08 4.83
C TYR A 94 6.23 1.69 5.67
N SER A 95 6.34 0.46 6.13
CA SER A 95 7.45 0.02 6.97
C SER A 95 8.62 -0.60 6.20
N VAL A 96 8.40 -1.01 4.95
CA VAL A 96 9.45 -1.67 4.14
C VAL A 96 10.48 -0.66 3.67
N ARG A 97 11.77 -0.98 3.84
CA ARG A 97 12.90 -0.13 3.47
C ARG A 97 13.86 -0.82 2.49
N GLU A 98 13.50 -2.00 2.00
CA GLU A 98 14.37 -2.82 1.14
C GLU A 98 14.42 -2.33 -0.31
N TYR A 99 13.57 -1.36 -0.68
CA TYR A 99 13.39 -0.95 -2.06
C TYR A 99 13.78 0.52 -2.26
N PRO A 100 14.13 0.93 -3.51
CA PRO A 100 14.62 2.27 -3.78
C PRO A 100 13.56 3.39 -3.77
N TYR A 101 12.36 3.12 -3.28
CA TYR A 101 11.23 4.06 -3.34
C TYR A 101 10.97 4.81 -2.03
N THR A 102 11.95 4.87 -1.12
CA THR A 102 11.75 5.45 0.20
C THR A 102 11.20 6.88 0.16
N THR A 103 11.75 7.73 -0.72
CA THR A 103 11.28 9.13 -0.85
C THR A 103 9.85 9.19 -1.35
N GLU A 104 9.51 8.36 -2.33
CA GLU A 104 8.14 8.26 -2.86
C GLU A 104 7.17 7.77 -1.80
N ILE A 105 7.58 6.75 -1.03
CA ILE A 105 6.77 6.20 0.05
C ILE A 105 6.53 7.26 1.14
N ILE A 106 7.54 8.04 1.50
CA ILE A 106 7.37 9.15 2.46
C ILE A 106 6.34 10.16 1.93
N GLY A 107 6.40 10.49 0.64
CA GLY A 107 5.43 11.38 0.00
C GLY A 107 4.00 10.83 0.09
N HIS A 108 3.83 9.54 -0.19
CA HIS A 108 2.52 8.87 -0.07
C HIS A 108 2.03 8.86 1.38
N TYR A 109 2.91 8.60 2.33
CA TYR A 109 2.56 8.62 3.75
C TYR A 109 2.10 10.01 4.18
N ARG A 110 2.83 11.04 3.77
CA ARG A 110 2.49 12.44 4.06
C ARG A 110 1.11 12.79 3.51
N GLU A 111 0.82 12.38 2.29
CA GLU A 111 -0.48 12.61 1.67
C GLU A 111 -1.60 11.88 2.41
N ASP A 112 -1.39 10.60 2.75
CA ASP A 112 -2.39 9.82 3.48
C ASP A 112 -2.58 10.34 4.91
N PHE A 113 -1.52 10.84 5.54
CA PHE A 113 -1.59 11.50 6.84
C PHE A 113 -2.48 12.76 6.76
N TYR A 114 -2.26 13.58 5.75
CA TYR A 114 -3.09 14.76 5.52
C TYR A 114 -4.58 14.38 5.35
N LYS A 115 -4.85 13.39 4.50
CA LYS A 115 -6.23 12.89 4.29
C LYS A 115 -6.84 12.36 5.58
N ALA A 116 -6.06 11.64 6.38
CA ALA A 116 -6.52 11.10 7.66
C ALA A 116 -6.88 12.22 8.65
N LEU A 117 -6.07 13.28 8.71
CA LEU A 117 -6.37 14.45 9.54
C LEU A 117 -7.68 15.11 9.13
N LEU A 118 -7.91 15.26 7.82
CA LEU A 118 -9.15 15.85 7.32
C LEU A 118 -10.38 14.97 7.59
N ASN A 119 -10.20 13.66 7.75
CA ASN A 119 -11.29 12.73 8.00
C ASN A 119 -11.67 12.62 9.49
N ILE A 120 -10.89 13.19 10.39
CA ILE A 120 -11.23 13.18 11.81
C ILE A 120 -12.38 14.16 12.04
N LYS A 121 -13.45 13.65 12.68
CA LYS A 121 -14.66 14.41 12.93
C LYS A 121 -15.01 14.42 14.42
N GLU A 122 -15.53 15.54 14.88
CA GLU A 122 -16.10 15.68 16.20
C GLU A 122 -17.54 16.16 16.04
N LYS A 123 -18.50 15.41 16.60
CA LYS A 123 -19.93 15.71 16.52
C LYS A 123 -20.42 15.89 15.08
N GLY A 124 -19.90 15.07 14.16
CA GLY A 124 -20.28 15.09 12.74
C GLY A 124 -19.65 16.20 11.90
N LYS A 125 -18.80 17.03 12.51
CA LYS A 125 -18.09 18.13 11.81
C LYS A 125 -16.59 17.86 11.77
N PRO A 126 -15.87 18.35 10.75
CA PRO A 126 -14.43 18.21 10.73
C PRO A 126 -13.80 18.80 12.00
N TYR A 127 -12.91 18.05 12.63
CA TYR A 127 -12.20 18.52 13.82
C TYR A 127 -11.17 19.61 13.47
N LEU A 128 -10.51 19.48 12.31
CA LEU A 128 -9.50 20.43 11.84
C LEU A 128 -9.94 21.14 10.57
N THR A 129 -9.53 22.37 10.41
CA THR A 129 -9.64 23.07 9.12
C THR A 129 -8.56 22.54 8.17
N VAL A 130 -8.71 22.81 6.87
CA VAL A 130 -7.71 22.47 5.87
C VAL A 130 -6.35 23.08 6.23
N GLU A 131 -6.33 24.35 6.64
CA GLU A 131 -5.09 25.03 7.03
C GLU A 131 -4.44 24.43 8.25
N GLN A 132 -5.24 24.04 9.25
CA GLN A 132 -4.73 23.38 10.46
C GLN A 132 -4.11 22.02 10.14
N ALA A 133 -4.80 21.21 9.33
CA ALA A 133 -4.29 19.91 8.90
C ALA A 133 -2.99 20.06 8.11
N LYS A 134 -2.94 21.00 7.19
CA LYS A 134 -1.75 21.27 6.39
C LYS A 134 -0.58 21.73 7.27
N GLY A 135 -0.85 22.59 8.24
CA GLY A 135 0.18 23.05 9.19
C GLY A 135 0.78 21.91 9.98
N ILE A 136 -0.05 20.96 10.45
CA ILE A 136 0.43 19.78 11.16
C ILE A 136 1.33 18.94 10.25
N VAL A 137 0.89 18.65 9.03
CA VAL A 137 1.66 17.85 8.08
C VAL A 137 2.98 18.52 7.74
N ASP A 138 2.97 19.83 7.49
CA ASP A 138 4.17 20.59 7.14
C ASP A 138 5.17 20.71 8.30
N SER A 139 4.71 20.49 9.54
CA SER A 139 5.60 20.51 10.71
C SER A 139 6.48 19.26 10.80
N TYR A 140 6.15 18.20 10.07
CA TYR A 140 6.94 16.97 10.05
C TYR A 140 7.98 17.02 8.93
N SER A 141 9.25 16.78 9.29
CA SER A 141 10.29 16.57 8.29
C SER A 141 10.15 15.18 7.67
N ASP A 142 10.80 14.96 6.54
CA ASP A 142 10.82 13.63 5.92
C ASP A 142 11.47 12.60 6.86
N ASP A 143 12.51 12.98 7.59
CA ASP A 143 13.17 12.09 8.56
C ASP A 143 12.23 11.71 9.70
N SER A 144 11.44 12.66 10.22
CA SER A 144 10.44 12.37 11.25
C SER A 144 9.36 11.43 10.74
N LEU A 145 8.86 11.66 9.53
CA LEU A 145 7.87 10.76 8.94
C LEU A 145 8.44 9.39 8.66
N ALA A 146 9.67 9.30 8.17
CA ALA A 146 10.34 8.02 7.94
C ALA A 146 10.45 7.21 9.22
N TYR A 147 10.67 7.87 10.35
CA TYR A 147 10.69 7.22 11.65
C TYR A 147 9.31 6.73 12.07
N ASP A 148 8.30 7.61 11.97
CA ASP A 148 6.94 7.29 12.42
C ASP A 148 6.26 6.23 11.53
N MET A 149 6.56 6.20 10.23
CA MET A 149 6.03 5.20 9.31
C MET A 149 6.33 3.75 9.72
N GLN A 150 7.39 3.56 10.49
CA GLN A 150 7.81 2.20 10.88
C GLN A 150 6.88 1.61 11.94
N SER A 151 6.18 2.43 12.70
CA SER A 151 5.37 1.98 13.82
C SER A 151 3.92 2.45 13.79
N HIS A 152 3.59 3.46 13.00
CA HIS A 152 2.25 4.04 12.95
C HIS A 152 1.72 4.12 11.52
N THR A 153 0.45 3.76 11.33
CA THR A 153 -0.26 4.05 10.08
C THR A 153 -0.54 5.56 10.00
N PRO A 154 -0.83 6.11 8.81
CA PRO A 154 -1.22 7.52 8.71
C PRO A 154 -2.41 7.87 9.60
N GLU A 155 -3.38 6.97 9.73
CA GLU A 155 -4.55 7.14 10.58
C GLU A 155 -4.17 7.19 12.06
N GLU A 156 -3.27 6.30 12.51
CA GLU A 156 -2.78 6.29 13.88
C GLU A 156 -2.03 7.58 14.22
N LEU A 157 -1.19 8.06 13.29
CA LEU A 157 -0.46 9.32 13.49
C LEU A 157 -1.42 10.52 13.55
N ALA A 158 -2.48 10.50 12.73
CA ALA A 158 -3.51 11.53 12.76
C ALA A 158 -4.22 11.56 14.11
N GLU A 159 -4.56 10.40 14.66
CA GLU A 159 -5.19 10.29 15.99
C GLU A 159 -4.28 10.86 17.08
N ILE A 160 -2.99 10.53 17.04
CA ILE A 160 -2.01 11.04 18.01
C ILE A 160 -1.97 12.58 17.99
N ASN A 161 -2.07 13.19 16.82
CA ASN A 161 -2.00 14.65 16.67
C ASN A 161 -3.30 15.37 17.03
N THR A 162 -4.38 14.63 17.25
CA THR A 162 -5.70 15.21 17.57
C THR A 162 -6.21 14.80 18.96
N MET A 163 -5.37 14.20 19.74
CA MET A 163 -5.71 13.82 21.13
C MET A 163 -5.71 15.04 22.06
#